data_dd43044b8a30087a9fae07535c6f1fe8
#
_entry.id   dd43044b8a30087a9fae07535c6f1fe8
#
_cell.length_a   1.000
_cell.length_b   1.000
_cell.length_c   1.000
_cell.angle_alpha   90.00
_cell.angle_beta   90.00
_cell.angle_gamma   90.00
#
_symmetry.space_group_name_H-M   'P 1'
#
loop_
_entity.id
_entity.type
_entity.pdbx_description
1 polymer ?
#
loop_
_entity_poly.entity_id
_entity_poly.type
_entity_poly.pdbx_seq_one_letter_code
_entity_poly.pdbx_strand_id
1 'polypeptide(L)'
;MLARYFRNLYQRTMSEAYGLAIDTISGSLEQEGNVLDCGAHNGKMFATLSEKNGINKERYFGIEWDQGLVKEATEKGLNVIQGDLNKGLPYPDEEFKCVFALSLLEHLINPCRYLKECYRVLQDDGLLVILTPNISTYFTAFLILLGKMPSSGPQPDSDTLIKKEEIFKVSSESLQPDTESDTPIHRHFIVFSYRVLRDYLESIGFNEVKGYGFGLYPFPNFLQPLLEKIDPYHCHQMVFVAYKSKSNSK
;
A
#
# COMPACT_ATOMS: atom_id res chain seq x y z
N MET A 1 2.86 7.00 28.75
CA MET A 1 1.89 7.99 28.22
C MET A 1 2.20 8.30 26.75
N LEU A 2 3.41 8.67 26.37
CA LEU A 2 3.80 9.03 25.00
C LEU A 2 3.63 7.90 23.98
N ALA A 3 4.07 6.68 24.29
CA ALA A 3 3.90 5.50 23.42
C ALA A 3 2.42 5.18 23.14
N ARG A 4 1.53 5.35 24.13
CA ARG A 4 0.09 5.18 23.95
C ARG A 4 -0.48 6.25 23.01
N TYR A 5 0.01 7.49 23.13
CA TYR A 5 -0.38 8.59 22.26
C TYR A 5 -0.06 8.30 20.79
N PHE A 6 1.20 7.94 20.49
CA PHE A 6 1.59 7.61 19.12
C PHE A 6 0.91 6.35 18.59
N ARG A 7 0.66 5.36 19.43
CA ARG A 7 -0.12 4.18 19.03
C ARG A 7 -1.54 4.56 18.60
N ASN A 8 -2.21 5.41 19.36
CA ASN A 8 -3.56 5.88 19.00
C ASN A 8 -3.56 6.70 17.71
N LEU A 9 -2.54 7.57 17.49
CA LEU A 9 -2.37 8.29 16.24
C LEU A 9 -2.22 7.32 15.07
N TYR A 10 -1.34 6.33 15.21
CA TYR A 10 -1.10 5.34 14.16
C TYR A 10 -2.34 4.50 13.85
N GLN A 11 -3.05 4.00 14.88
CA GLN A 11 -4.27 3.21 14.68
C GLN A 11 -5.34 4.01 13.93
N ARG A 12 -5.54 5.28 14.29
CA ARG A 12 -6.44 6.18 13.54
C ARG A 12 -5.98 6.33 12.10
N THR A 13 -4.70 6.69 11.90
CA THR A 13 -4.10 6.89 10.58
C THR A 13 -4.32 5.70 9.66
N MET A 14 -4.01 4.49 10.15
CA MET A 14 -4.19 3.26 9.37
C MET A 14 -5.67 2.98 9.10
N SER A 15 -6.53 3.12 10.11
CA SER A 15 -7.99 2.89 9.95
C SER A 15 -8.60 3.81 8.89
N GLU A 16 -8.24 5.10 8.88
CA GLU A 16 -8.78 6.05 7.92
C GLU A 16 -8.19 5.86 6.51
N ALA A 17 -6.88 5.58 6.40
CA ALA A 17 -6.24 5.30 5.13
C ALA A 17 -6.77 4.02 4.47
N TYR A 18 -6.89 2.93 5.23
CA TYR A 18 -7.53 1.70 4.74
C TYR A 18 -9.01 1.91 4.43
N GLY A 19 -9.73 2.68 5.25
CA GLY A 19 -11.13 3.02 5.03
C GLY A 19 -11.34 3.68 3.67
N LEU A 20 -10.57 4.75 3.36
CA LEU A 20 -10.64 5.42 2.05
C LEU A 20 -10.28 4.46 0.90
N ALA A 21 -9.22 3.67 1.04
CA ALA A 21 -8.79 2.73 0.00
C ALA A 21 -9.89 1.69 -0.28
N ILE A 22 -10.45 1.07 0.76
CA ILE A 22 -11.52 0.07 0.64
C ILE A 22 -12.79 0.70 0.05
N ASP A 23 -13.17 1.91 0.47
CA ASP A 23 -14.34 2.61 -0.08
C ASP A 23 -14.16 2.89 -1.58
N THR A 24 -12.96 3.31 -1.98
CA THR A 24 -12.62 3.60 -3.37
C THR A 24 -12.64 2.33 -4.22
N ILE A 25 -11.99 1.25 -3.74
CA ILE A 25 -12.01 -0.06 -4.42
C ILE A 25 -13.46 -0.53 -4.54
N SER A 26 -14.22 -0.51 -3.44
CA SER A 26 -15.62 -0.93 -3.42
C SER A 26 -16.48 -0.17 -4.44
N GLY A 27 -16.33 1.16 -4.53
CA GLY A 27 -17.05 1.97 -5.51
C GLY A 27 -16.74 1.58 -6.97
N SER A 28 -15.51 1.11 -7.26
CA SER A 28 -15.14 0.64 -8.60
C SER A 28 -15.81 -0.70 -8.97
N LEU A 29 -16.20 -1.49 -7.97
CA LEU A 29 -16.82 -2.82 -8.16
C LEU A 29 -18.28 -2.77 -8.58
N GLU A 30 -18.94 -1.62 -8.48
CA GLU A 30 -20.30 -1.39 -9.03
C GLU A 30 -20.32 -1.54 -10.56
N GLN A 31 -19.15 -1.37 -11.19
CA GLN A 31 -18.95 -1.64 -12.61
C GLN A 31 -18.57 -3.11 -12.85
N GLU A 32 -18.88 -3.62 -14.05
CA GLU A 32 -18.39 -4.94 -14.47
C GLU A 32 -16.87 -4.91 -14.69
N GLY A 33 -16.21 -6.04 -14.42
CA GLY A 33 -14.78 -6.22 -14.63
C GLY A 33 -14.07 -6.94 -13.47
N ASN A 34 -12.87 -7.39 -13.74
CA ASN A 34 -12.03 -8.13 -12.80
C ASN A 34 -11.26 -7.17 -11.88
N VAL A 35 -10.93 -7.67 -10.69
CA VAL A 35 -10.15 -6.93 -9.70
C VAL A 35 -8.91 -7.72 -9.34
N LEU A 36 -7.76 -7.06 -9.25
CA LEU A 36 -6.49 -7.64 -8.84
C LEU A 36 -6.02 -7.08 -7.50
N ASP A 37 -5.90 -7.97 -6.52
CA ASP A 37 -5.29 -7.74 -5.21
C ASP A 37 -3.81 -8.13 -5.25
N CYS A 38 -2.92 -7.15 -5.19
CA CYS A 38 -1.48 -7.37 -5.13
C CYS A 38 -1.02 -7.40 -3.67
N GLY A 39 -0.47 -8.55 -3.24
CA GLY A 39 -0.24 -8.87 -1.83
C GLY A 39 -1.52 -9.36 -1.16
N ALA A 40 -2.19 -10.30 -1.81
CA ALA A 40 -3.54 -10.76 -1.45
C ALA A 40 -3.62 -11.49 -0.09
N HIS A 41 -2.45 -11.82 0.50
CA HIS A 41 -2.39 -12.60 1.73
C HIS A 41 -3.27 -13.87 1.60
N ASN A 42 -4.01 -14.25 2.61
CA ASN A 42 -4.94 -15.38 2.55
C ASN A 42 -6.36 -15.01 2.04
N GLY A 43 -6.48 -13.95 1.24
CA GLY A 43 -7.75 -13.45 0.70
C GLY A 43 -8.58 -12.63 1.71
N LYS A 44 -7.95 -12.05 2.72
CA LYS A 44 -8.65 -11.25 3.74
C LYS A 44 -9.40 -10.06 3.14
N MET A 45 -8.82 -9.40 2.12
CA MET A 45 -9.46 -8.26 1.47
C MET A 45 -10.71 -8.67 0.69
N PHE A 46 -10.71 -9.86 0.06
CA PHE A 46 -11.92 -10.41 -0.57
C PHE A 46 -13.10 -10.45 0.40
N ALA A 47 -12.90 -10.97 1.62
CA ALA A 47 -13.98 -11.05 2.61
C ALA A 47 -14.58 -9.66 2.91
N THR A 48 -13.71 -8.65 3.10
CA THR A 48 -14.13 -7.27 3.35
C THR A 48 -14.91 -6.67 2.16
N LEU A 49 -14.42 -6.88 0.94
CA LEU A 49 -15.07 -6.38 -0.28
C LEU A 49 -16.38 -7.12 -0.57
N SER A 50 -16.42 -8.43 -0.32
CA SER A 50 -17.63 -9.24 -0.52
C SER A 50 -18.74 -8.84 0.46
N GLU A 51 -18.41 -8.59 1.72
CA GLU A 51 -19.36 -8.10 2.73
C GLU A 51 -19.89 -6.71 2.37
N LYS A 52 -19.04 -5.84 1.82
CA LYS A 52 -19.39 -4.45 1.52
C LYS A 52 -20.18 -4.30 0.20
N ASN A 53 -19.79 -4.99 -0.87
CA ASN A 53 -20.31 -4.80 -2.23
C ASN A 53 -20.72 -6.10 -2.93
N GLY A 54 -20.63 -7.25 -2.27
CA GLY A 54 -21.06 -8.52 -2.84
C GLY A 54 -20.22 -8.99 -4.04
N ILE A 55 -18.92 -8.63 -4.11
CA ILE A 55 -18.06 -9.11 -5.19
C ILE A 55 -18.03 -10.64 -5.24
N ASN A 56 -18.14 -11.21 -6.45
CA ASN A 56 -18.04 -12.64 -6.68
C ASN A 56 -16.58 -13.09 -6.75
N LYS A 57 -16.32 -14.35 -6.35
CA LYS A 57 -14.99 -14.96 -6.37
C LYS A 57 -14.38 -15.01 -7.76
N GLU A 58 -15.21 -15.18 -8.78
CA GLU A 58 -14.81 -15.26 -10.19
C GLU A 58 -14.21 -13.95 -10.71
N ARG A 59 -14.58 -12.82 -10.10
CA ARG A 59 -14.08 -11.49 -10.45
C ARG A 59 -12.87 -11.06 -9.60
N TYR A 60 -12.54 -11.81 -8.55
CA TYR A 60 -11.43 -11.49 -7.65
C TYR A 60 -10.21 -12.34 -7.98
N PHE A 61 -9.11 -11.69 -8.27
CA PHE A 61 -7.81 -12.27 -8.52
C PHE A 61 -6.81 -11.73 -7.51
N GLY A 62 -5.84 -12.55 -7.13
CA GLY A 62 -4.80 -12.14 -6.19
C GLY A 62 -3.43 -12.68 -6.56
N ILE A 63 -2.39 -11.95 -6.17
CA ILE A 63 -1.00 -12.42 -6.21
C ILE A 63 -0.43 -12.30 -4.81
N GLU A 64 0.20 -13.37 -4.34
CA GLU A 64 0.85 -13.45 -3.03
C GLU A 64 2.19 -14.14 -3.16
N TRP A 65 3.20 -13.69 -2.42
CA TRP A 65 4.53 -14.29 -2.38
C TRP A 65 4.56 -15.60 -1.59
N ASP A 66 3.92 -15.60 -0.41
CA ASP A 66 3.94 -16.73 0.52
C ASP A 66 3.03 -17.86 0.04
N GLN A 67 3.62 -19.04 -0.20
CA GLN A 67 2.90 -20.21 -0.69
C GLN A 67 1.86 -20.73 0.32
N GLY A 68 2.11 -20.57 1.62
CA GLY A 68 1.17 -20.99 2.68
C GLY A 68 -0.10 -20.16 2.64
N LEU A 69 0.05 -18.83 2.48
CA LEU A 69 -1.07 -17.90 2.36
C LEU A 69 -1.87 -18.12 1.06
N VAL A 70 -1.16 -18.39 -0.06
CA VAL A 70 -1.82 -18.77 -1.33
C VAL A 70 -2.66 -20.02 -1.15
N LYS A 71 -2.14 -21.04 -0.47
CA LYS A 71 -2.89 -22.27 -0.19
C LYS A 71 -4.14 -21.97 0.64
N GLU A 72 -4.04 -21.18 1.70
CA GLU A 72 -5.21 -20.79 2.49
C GLU A 72 -6.28 -20.04 1.66
N ALA A 73 -5.86 -19.15 0.74
CA ALA A 73 -6.77 -18.44 -0.14
C ALA A 73 -7.46 -19.36 -1.14
N THR A 74 -6.70 -20.28 -1.75
CA THR A 74 -7.25 -21.27 -2.71
C THR A 74 -8.17 -22.29 -2.06
N GLU A 75 -7.92 -22.69 -0.82
CA GLU A 75 -8.84 -23.54 -0.04
C GLU A 75 -10.19 -22.83 0.23
N LYS A 76 -10.22 -21.51 0.27
CA LYS A 76 -11.45 -20.70 0.32
C LYS A 76 -12.12 -20.54 -1.05
N GLY A 77 -11.54 -21.11 -2.11
CA GLY A 77 -12.03 -21.02 -3.49
C GLY A 77 -11.76 -19.67 -4.16
N LEU A 78 -10.68 -18.97 -3.77
CA LEU A 78 -10.27 -17.71 -4.38
C LEU A 78 -9.21 -17.92 -5.47
N ASN A 79 -9.23 -17.08 -6.50
CA ASN A 79 -8.24 -17.07 -7.58
C ASN A 79 -6.97 -16.33 -7.16
N VAL A 80 -6.23 -16.88 -6.20
CA VAL A 80 -4.96 -16.34 -5.74
C VAL A 80 -3.81 -17.22 -6.23
N ILE A 81 -2.82 -16.63 -6.86
CA ILE A 81 -1.64 -17.33 -7.36
C ILE A 81 -0.38 -16.90 -6.62
N GLN A 82 0.59 -17.81 -6.54
CA GLN A 82 1.91 -17.46 -6.04
C GLN A 82 2.66 -16.66 -7.12
N GLY A 83 3.26 -15.52 -6.72
CA GLY A 83 4.01 -14.71 -7.65
C GLY A 83 4.95 -13.69 -6.99
N ASP A 84 6.01 -13.35 -7.72
CA ASP A 84 6.97 -12.31 -7.35
C ASP A 84 6.66 -11.03 -8.13
N LEU A 85 6.05 -10.08 -7.46
CA LEU A 85 5.67 -8.79 -8.05
C LEU A 85 6.85 -7.96 -8.57
N ASN A 86 8.08 -8.27 -8.15
CA ASN A 86 9.30 -7.67 -8.71
C ASN A 86 9.60 -8.17 -10.15
N LYS A 87 9.04 -9.30 -10.55
CA LYS A 87 9.23 -9.89 -11.89
C LYS A 87 8.18 -9.45 -12.90
N GLY A 88 7.09 -8.86 -12.44
CA GLY A 88 5.96 -8.40 -13.25
C GLY A 88 4.66 -9.11 -12.90
N LEU A 89 3.58 -8.78 -13.63
CA LEU A 89 2.26 -9.36 -13.43
C LEU A 89 1.97 -10.41 -14.52
N PRO A 90 1.66 -11.68 -14.16
CA PRO A 90 1.46 -12.77 -15.12
C PRO A 90 0.03 -12.75 -15.73
N TYR A 91 -0.43 -11.57 -16.09
CA TYR A 91 -1.74 -11.34 -16.70
C TYR A 91 -1.60 -10.59 -18.02
N PRO A 92 -2.55 -10.77 -18.95
CA PRO A 92 -2.57 -10.03 -20.21
C PRO A 92 -2.78 -8.51 -19.98
N ASP A 93 -2.56 -7.74 -21.04
CA ASP A 93 -2.89 -6.31 -21.07
C ASP A 93 -4.41 -6.14 -20.92
N GLU A 94 -4.83 -5.08 -20.23
CA GLU A 94 -6.23 -4.64 -20.13
C GLU A 94 -7.20 -5.70 -19.54
N GLU A 95 -6.71 -6.52 -18.61
CA GLU A 95 -7.51 -7.57 -17.95
C GLU A 95 -8.36 -7.02 -16.80
N PHE A 96 -7.89 -5.99 -16.07
CA PHE A 96 -8.49 -5.60 -14.81
C PHE A 96 -9.14 -4.22 -14.85
N LYS A 97 -10.32 -4.12 -14.25
CA LYS A 97 -10.99 -2.85 -14.00
C LYS A 97 -10.41 -2.11 -12.79
N CYS A 98 -9.93 -2.84 -11.81
CA CYS A 98 -9.28 -2.29 -10.63
C CYS A 98 -8.04 -3.13 -10.25
N VAL A 99 -6.94 -2.46 -9.99
CA VAL A 99 -5.73 -3.04 -9.40
C VAL A 99 -5.45 -2.29 -8.11
N PHE A 100 -5.19 -3.00 -7.02
CA PHE A 100 -4.83 -2.35 -5.77
C PHE A 100 -3.69 -3.04 -5.05
N ALA A 101 -2.94 -2.24 -4.26
CA ALA A 101 -1.87 -2.69 -3.40
C ALA A 101 -1.88 -1.87 -2.10
N LEU A 102 -2.15 -2.52 -0.99
CA LEU A 102 -2.30 -1.89 0.31
C LEU A 102 -1.15 -2.32 1.23
N SER A 103 -0.24 -1.38 1.54
CA SER A 103 0.99 -1.63 2.30
C SER A 103 1.87 -2.72 1.67
N LEU A 104 2.12 -2.58 0.37
CA LEU A 104 2.93 -3.51 -0.42
C LEU A 104 4.10 -2.82 -1.10
N LEU A 105 3.89 -1.60 -1.65
CA LEU A 105 4.85 -0.94 -2.55
C LEU A 105 6.22 -0.76 -1.90
N GLU A 106 6.25 -0.48 -0.61
CA GLU A 106 7.44 -0.30 0.23
C GLU A 106 8.30 -1.56 0.38
N HIS A 107 7.72 -2.73 0.14
CA HIS A 107 8.38 -4.04 0.23
C HIS A 107 8.97 -4.51 -1.11
N LEU A 108 8.72 -3.79 -2.20
CA LEU A 108 9.24 -4.14 -3.51
C LEU A 108 10.64 -3.57 -3.75
N ILE A 109 11.49 -4.36 -4.40
CA ILE A 109 12.82 -3.94 -4.86
C ILE A 109 12.69 -3.13 -6.17
N ASN A 110 11.70 -3.48 -7.01
CA ASN A 110 11.45 -2.85 -8.31
C ASN A 110 10.05 -2.19 -8.37
N PRO A 111 9.69 -1.25 -7.45
CA PRO A 111 8.35 -0.68 -7.40
C PRO A 111 7.96 0.09 -8.66
N CYS A 112 8.91 0.74 -9.33
CA CYS A 112 8.64 1.46 -10.59
C CYS A 112 8.26 0.52 -11.73
N ARG A 113 8.90 -0.65 -11.83
CA ARG A 113 8.52 -1.69 -12.79
C ARG A 113 7.13 -2.23 -12.48
N TYR A 114 6.86 -2.52 -11.22
CA TYR A 114 5.56 -2.99 -10.77
C TYR A 114 4.43 -2.00 -11.12
N LEU A 115 4.61 -0.70 -10.90
CA LEU A 115 3.61 0.31 -11.25
C LEU A 115 3.34 0.41 -12.77
N LYS A 116 4.36 0.20 -13.61
CA LYS A 116 4.17 0.09 -15.08
C LYS A 116 3.37 -1.15 -15.45
N GLU A 117 3.59 -2.26 -14.78
CA GLU A 117 2.81 -3.49 -14.99
C GLU A 117 1.34 -3.29 -14.55
N CYS A 118 1.10 -2.59 -13.42
CA CYS A 118 -0.26 -2.21 -13.03
C CYS A 118 -0.96 -1.41 -14.14
N TYR A 119 -0.26 -0.43 -14.72
CA TYR A 119 -0.80 0.33 -15.86
C TYR A 119 -1.10 -0.55 -17.06
N ARG A 120 -0.22 -1.50 -17.40
CA ARG A 120 -0.38 -2.40 -18.54
C ARG A 120 -1.61 -3.29 -18.39
N VAL A 121 -1.81 -3.91 -17.23
CA VAL A 121 -2.90 -4.87 -17.01
C VAL A 121 -4.25 -4.20 -16.72
N LEU A 122 -4.28 -2.88 -16.44
CA LEU A 122 -5.52 -2.13 -16.28
C LEU A 122 -6.20 -1.89 -17.63
N GLN A 123 -7.51 -2.04 -17.67
CA GLN A 123 -8.38 -1.61 -18.77
C GLN A 123 -8.36 -0.09 -18.92
N ASP A 124 -8.80 0.41 -20.06
CA ASP A 124 -9.10 1.83 -20.22
C ASP A 124 -10.12 2.28 -19.15
N ASP A 125 -9.91 3.45 -18.56
CA ASP A 125 -10.63 3.95 -17.39
C ASP A 125 -10.55 3.00 -16.16
N GLY A 126 -9.59 2.10 -16.15
CA GLY A 126 -9.31 1.24 -15.01
C GLY A 126 -8.68 2.01 -13.86
N LEU A 127 -8.92 1.55 -12.65
CA LEU A 127 -8.55 2.20 -11.40
C LEU A 127 -7.33 1.53 -10.75
N LEU A 128 -6.32 2.33 -10.39
CA LEU A 128 -5.24 1.95 -9.49
C LEU A 128 -5.47 2.55 -8.10
N VAL A 129 -5.37 1.72 -7.05
CA VAL A 129 -5.39 2.19 -5.65
C VAL A 129 -4.13 1.70 -4.94
N ILE A 130 -3.32 2.64 -4.46
CA ILE A 130 -2.09 2.36 -3.70
C ILE A 130 -2.20 2.97 -2.32
N LEU A 131 -1.95 2.18 -1.27
CA LEU A 131 -1.69 2.67 0.08
C LEU A 131 -0.26 2.30 0.45
N THR A 132 0.54 3.29 0.88
CA THR A 132 1.96 3.10 1.23
C THR A 132 2.43 4.20 2.19
N PRO A 133 3.47 3.96 3.01
CA PRO A 133 4.04 5.00 3.85
C PRO A 133 4.74 6.10 3.02
N ASN A 134 4.89 7.26 3.64
CA ASN A 134 5.54 8.42 3.08
C ASN A 134 6.86 8.70 3.80
N ILE A 135 7.97 8.81 3.05
CA ILE A 135 9.28 9.14 3.63
C ILE A 135 9.39 10.62 4.02
N SER A 136 8.66 11.52 3.34
CA SER A 136 8.78 12.98 3.51
C SER A 136 7.90 13.52 4.65
N THR A 137 7.89 12.87 5.82
CA THR A 137 7.15 13.38 6.99
C THR A 137 7.99 14.35 7.82
N TYR A 138 7.36 15.28 8.52
CA TYR A 138 8.05 16.12 9.51
C TYR A 138 8.73 15.30 10.60
N PHE A 139 8.10 14.20 11.00
CA PHE A 139 8.66 13.30 12.00
C PHE A 139 9.94 12.61 11.50
N THR A 140 9.93 12.11 10.27
CA THR A 140 11.13 11.54 9.61
C THR A 140 12.23 12.57 9.48
N ALA A 141 11.92 13.81 9.05
CA ALA A 141 12.90 14.88 8.95
C ALA A 141 13.54 15.20 10.31
N PHE A 142 12.74 15.24 11.37
CA PHE A 142 13.24 15.42 12.74
C PHE A 142 14.16 14.28 13.18
N LEU A 143 13.81 13.03 12.92
CA LEU A 143 14.66 11.87 13.24
C LEU A 143 16.00 11.94 12.51
N ILE A 144 16.00 12.26 11.20
CA ILE A 144 17.21 12.37 10.40
C ILE A 144 18.11 13.49 10.94
N LEU A 145 17.56 14.64 11.33
CA LEU A 145 18.31 15.73 11.95
C LEU A 145 18.97 15.33 13.28
N LEU A 146 18.39 14.38 14.00
CA LEU A 146 18.96 13.78 15.20
C LEU A 146 19.95 12.64 14.91
N GLY A 147 20.28 12.36 13.65
CA GLY A 147 21.15 11.24 13.27
C GLY A 147 20.49 9.88 13.43
N LYS A 148 19.16 9.81 13.42
CA LYS A 148 18.36 8.59 13.54
C LYS A 148 17.85 8.10 12.18
N MET A 149 17.52 6.80 12.09
CA MET A 149 16.87 6.24 10.92
C MET A 149 15.45 6.79 10.77
N PRO A 150 14.96 6.95 9.52
CA PRO A 150 13.59 7.37 9.27
C PRO A 150 12.58 6.30 9.77
N SER A 151 11.46 6.75 10.33
CA SER A 151 10.46 5.86 10.95
C SER A 151 9.76 4.91 9.97
N SER A 152 9.63 5.31 8.71
CA SER A 152 8.96 4.51 7.65
C SER A 152 9.86 4.31 6.43
N GLY A 153 11.13 4.68 6.53
CA GLY A 153 12.09 4.60 5.42
C GLY A 153 12.66 3.20 5.24
N PRO A 154 13.61 3.08 4.30
CA PRO A 154 14.38 1.85 4.12
C PRO A 154 14.99 1.36 5.43
N GLN A 155 14.85 0.08 5.68
CA GLN A 155 15.31 -0.55 6.91
C GLN A 155 16.56 -1.39 6.66
N PRO A 156 17.52 -1.40 7.60
CA PRO A 156 18.67 -2.30 7.52
C PRO A 156 18.22 -3.77 7.56
N ASP A 157 19.10 -4.66 7.14
CA ASP A 157 18.89 -6.11 7.15
C ASP A 157 19.18 -6.76 8.50
N SER A 158 18.94 -6.03 9.58
CA SER A 158 19.17 -6.50 10.95
C SER A 158 18.02 -6.11 11.87
N ASP A 159 17.31 -7.10 12.39
CA ASP A 159 16.26 -6.92 13.40
C ASP A 159 16.78 -6.23 14.65
N THR A 160 18.01 -6.55 15.06
CA THR A 160 18.66 -5.93 16.22
C THR A 160 18.87 -4.42 16.02
N LEU A 161 19.31 -4.00 14.81
CA LEU A 161 19.46 -2.57 14.50
C LEU A 161 18.11 -1.87 14.41
N ILE A 162 17.13 -2.47 13.76
CA ILE A 162 15.77 -1.92 13.67
C ILE A 162 15.20 -1.70 15.07
N LYS A 163 15.24 -2.71 15.94
CA LYS A 163 14.75 -2.60 17.32
C LYS A 163 15.49 -1.54 18.14
N LYS A 164 16.79 -1.35 17.90
CA LYS A 164 17.60 -0.33 18.59
C LYS A 164 17.27 1.09 18.12
N GLU A 165 17.00 1.28 16.82
CA GLU A 165 16.72 2.59 16.22
C GLU A 165 15.25 3.03 16.35
N GLU A 166 14.33 2.12 16.65
CA GLU A 166 12.94 2.49 16.90
C GLU A 166 12.81 3.37 18.15
N ILE A 167 12.41 4.63 17.95
CA ILE A 167 12.10 5.56 19.04
C ILE A 167 10.71 5.25 19.63
N PHE A 168 9.76 4.84 18.78
CA PHE A 168 8.40 4.50 19.17
C PHE A 168 7.99 3.17 18.53
N LYS A 169 8.02 2.09 19.31
CA LYS A 169 7.48 0.80 18.87
C LYS A 169 5.97 0.87 18.76
N VAL A 170 5.46 0.75 17.55
CA VAL A 170 4.03 0.72 17.29
C VAL A 170 3.52 -0.72 17.27
N SER A 171 4.26 -1.66 16.71
CA SER A 171 3.97 -3.09 16.72
C SER A 171 5.25 -3.90 16.68
N SER A 172 5.37 -4.92 17.53
CA SER A 172 6.43 -5.93 17.44
C SER A 172 6.08 -7.07 16.48
N GLU A 173 4.83 -7.12 16.01
CA GLU A 173 4.32 -8.20 15.14
C GLU A 173 4.79 -8.05 13.70
N SER A 174 5.11 -6.82 13.28
CA SER A 174 5.66 -6.54 11.94
C SER A 174 7.16 -6.86 11.79
N LEU A 175 7.81 -7.24 12.87
CA LEU A 175 9.23 -7.56 12.90
C LEU A 175 9.42 -9.05 13.24
N GLN A 176 8.88 -9.93 12.40
CA GLN A 176 9.23 -11.35 12.49
C GLN A 176 10.56 -11.55 11.74
N PRO A 177 11.64 -11.96 12.43
CA PRO A 177 12.86 -12.31 11.75
C PRO A 177 12.63 -13.56 10.89
N ASP A 178 13.30 -13.60 9.75
CA ASP A 178 13.48 -14.85 9.03
C ASP A 178 14.16 -15.86 9.96
N THR A 179 13.70 -17.10 9.94
CA THR A 179 14.21 -18.17 10.83
C THR A 179 15.67 -18.51 10.58
N GLU A 180 16.23 -18.14 9.43
CA GLU A 180 17.61 -18.42 9.02
C GLU A 180 18.52 -17.19 8.98
N SER A 181 17.97 -15.98 9.10
CA SER A 181 18.72 -14.73 9.09
C SER A 181 18.15 -13.71 10.08
N ASP A 182 18.96 -12.69 10.43
CA ASP A 182 18.51 -11.55 11.25
C ASP A 182 17.65 -10.54 10.43
N THR A 183 17.23 -10.91 9.24
CA THR A 183 16.49 -10.02 8.33
C THR A 183 15.00 -10.10 8.57
N PRO A 184 14.32 -8.98 8.86
CA PRO A 184 12.85 -8.94 9.01
C PRO A 184 12.13 -9.30 7.70
N ILE A 185 11.10 -10.13 7.79
CA ILE A 185 10.32 -10.60 6.64
C ILE A 185 9.65 -9.42 5.89
N HIS A 186 9.18 -8.41 6.63
CA HIS A 186 8.44 -7.26 6.08
C HIS A 186 9.27 -5.98 6.09
N ARG A 187 10.52 -6.07 5.63
CA ARG A 187 11.42 -4.92 5.54
C ARG A 187 11.00 -3.94 4.44
N HIS A 188 11.03 -2.65 4.73
CA HIS A 188 10.90 -1.61 3.71
C HIS A 188 12.20 -1.47 2.92
N PHE A 189 12.11 -1.53 1.59
CA PHE A 189 13.24 -1.33 0.69
C PHE A 189 13.24 0.06 0.08
N ILE A 190 12.10 0.47 -0.48
CA ILE A 190 11.95 1.76 -1.16
C ILE A 190 10.67 2.42 -0.66
N VAL A 191 10.80 3.57 -0.03
CA VAL A 191 9.66 4.37 0.42
C VAL A 191 9.64 5.68 -0.34
N PHE A 192 8.58 5.92 -1.08
CA PHE A 192 8.40 7.14 -1.86
C PHE A 192 8.04 8.34 -0.97
N SER A 193 8.37 9.55 -1.44
CA SER A 193 7.67 10.74 -0.98
C SER A 193 6.38 10.92 -1.78
N TYR A 194 5.42 11.61 -1.19
CA TYR A 194 4.12 11.88 -1.81
C TYR A 194 4.25 12.47 -3.22
N ARG A 195 5.07 13.52 -3.39
CA ARG A 195 5.23 14.21 -4.67
C ARG A 195 5.90 13.33 -5.72
N VAL A 196 6.95 12.61 -5.33
CA VAL A 196 7.66 11.71 -6.26
C VAL A 196 6.78 10.58 -6.75
N LEU A 197 5.96 9.98 -5.88
CA LEU A 197 5.05 8.92 -6.31
C LEU A 197 3.95 9.46 -7.24
N ARG A 198 3.36 10.62 -6.92
CA ARG A 198 2.38 11.27 -7.79
C ARG A 198 2.95 11.55 -9.18
N ASP A 199 4.09 12.26 -9.21
CA ASP A 199 4.72 12.67 -10.47
C ASP A 199 5.14 11.44 -11.31
N TYR A 200 5.53 10.34 -10.63
CA TYR A 200 5.84 9.08 -11.32
C TYR A 200 4.59 8.41 -11.90
N LEU A 201 3.48 8.35 -11.16
CA LEU A 201 2.20 7.83 -11.69
C LEU A 201 1.74 8.61 -12.91
N GLU A 202 1.79 9.94 -12.87
CA GLU A 202 1.49 10.81 -14.00
C GLU A 202 2.44 10.54 -15.19
N SER A 203 3.72 10.31 -14.94
CA SER A 203 4.72 10.00 -15.98
C SER A 203 4.52 8.65 -16.67
N ILE A 204 3.90 7.67 -16.00
CA ILE A 204 3.52 6.38 -16.59
C ILE A 204 2.36 6.54 -17.58
N GLY A 205 1.52 7.57 -17.41
CA GLY A 205 0.34 7.83 -18.22
C GLY A 205 -0.99 7.75 -17.46
N PHE A 206 -0.96 7.59 -16.13
CA PHE A 206 -2.17 7.71 -15.34
C PHE A 206 -2.72 9.13 -15.38
N ASN A 207 -4.05 9.23 -15.52
CA ASN A 207 -4.81 10.48 -15.41
C ASN A 207 -5.44 10.60 -14.02
N GLU A 208 -5.89 11.80 -13.70
CA GLU A 208 -6.62 12.09 -12.46
C GLU A 208 -5.95 11.49 -11.21
N VAL A 209 -4.62 11.61 -11.13
CA VAL A 209 -3.86 11.10 -9.99
C VAL A 209 -4.18 11.94 -8.75
N LYS A 210 -4.99 11.38 -7.85
CA LYS A 210 -5.40 12.00 -6.59
C LYS A 210 -4.68 11.31 -5.45
N GLY A 211 -3.93 12.08 -4.66
CA GLY A 211 -3.28 11.61 -3.46
C GLY A 211 -3.97 12.16 -2.21
N TYR A 212 -4.03 11.34 -1.18
CA TYR A 212 -4.57 11.67 0.14
C TYR A 212 -3.52 11.36 1.19
N GLY A 213 -3.34 12.26 2.16
CA GLY A 213 -2.41 12.07 3.26
C GLY A 213 -3.15 11.79 4.56
N PHE A 214 -2.61 10.90 5.38
CA PHE A 214 -3.15 10.53 6.69
C PHE A 214 -2.05 10.54 7.74
N GLY A 215 -2.35 11.13 8.91
CA GLY A 215 -1.45 11.15 10.04
C GLY A 215 -0.33 12.19 9.92
N LEU A 216 -0.65 13.46 10.08
CA LEU A 216 0.36 14.53 10.18
C LEU A 216 0.93 14.56 11.60
N TYR A 217 1.97 13.78 11.84
CA TYR A 217 2.60 13.66 13.16
C TYR A 217 3.53 14.84 13.45
N PRO A 218 3.61 15.29 14.74
CA PRO A 218 3.02 14.69 15.95
C PRO A 218 1.69 15.31 16.41
N PHE A 219 0.93 15.95 15.54
CA PHE A 219 -0.29 16.67 15.92
C PHE A 219 -1.39 15.72 16.46
N PRO A 220 -2.23 16.18 17.42
CA PRO A 220 -3.26 15.35 18.04
C PRO A 220 -4.41 15.03 17.08
N ASN A 221 -5.10 13.90 17.34
CA ASN A 221 -6.16 13.35 16.49
C ASN A 221 -7.27 14.36 16.12
N PHE A 222 -7.66 15.26 17.02
CA PHE A 222 -8.74 16.21 16.75
C PHE A 222 -8.36 17.30 15.72
N LEU A 223 -7.08 17.53 15.49
CA LEU A 223 -6.58 18.45 14.45
C LEU A 223 -6.33 17.78 13.10
N GLN A 224 -6.17 16.46 13.09
CA GLN A 224 -5.77 15.71 11.90
C GLN A 224 -6.68 15.98 10.69
N PRO A 225 -8.04 15.94 10.77
CA PRO A 225 -8.89 16.13 9.60
C PRO A 225 -8.71 17.46 8.88
N LEU A 226 -8.31 18.51 9.63
CA LEU A 226 -8.01 19.82 9.05
C LEU A 226 -6.59 19.85 8.48
N LEU A 227 -5.62 19.38 9.25
CA LEU A 227 -4.21 19.45 8.90
C LEU A 227 -3.87 18.57 7.68
N GLU A 228 -4.44 17.38 7.60
CA GLU A 228 -4.27 16.45 6.48
C GLU A 228 -4.78 17.03 5.14
N LYS A 229 -5.83 17.87 5.20
CA LYS A 229 -6.32 18.61 4.00
C LYS A 229 -5.40 19.75 3.60
N ILE A 230 -4.77 20.43 4.58
CA ILE A 230 -3.86 21.55 4.33
C ILE A 230 -2.52 21.05 3.81
N ASP A 231 -1.99 19.99 4.42
CA ASP A 231 -0.68 19.43 4.10
C ASP A 231 -0.71 17.89 4.00
N PRO A 232 -1.25 17.33 2.93
CA PRO A 232 -1.22 15.89 2.69
C PRO A 232 0.18 15.37 2.37
N TYR A 233 1.11 16.26 1.99
CA TYR A 233 2.45 15.92 1.49
C TYR A 233 3.39 15.39 2.57
N HIS A 234 3.15 15.75 3.83
CA HIS A 234 4.00 15.37 4.96
C HIS A 234 3.29 14.44 5.96
N CYS A 235 2.14 13.90 5.56
CA CYS A 235 1.44 12.86 6.32
C CYS A 235 2.20 11.53 6.33
N HIS A 236 1.95 10.70 7.34
CA HIS A 236 2.67 9.45 7.57
C HIS A 236 2.31 8.35 6.56
N GLN A 237 1.03 8.23 6.23
CA GLN A 237 0.51 7.33 5.20
C GLN A 237 -0.07 8.13 4.04
N MET A 238 -0.01 7.55 2.86
CA MET A 238 -0.61 8.14 1.66
C MET A 238 -1.41 7.11 0.88
N VAL A 239 -2.57 7.52 0.38
CA VAL A 239 -3.39 6.75 -0.54
C VAL A 239 -3.40 7.47 -1.87
N PHE A 240 -3.03 6.77 -2.93
CA PHE A 240 -3.14 7.27 -4.30
C PHE A 240 -4.25 6.53 -5.04
N VAL A 241 -5.07 7.32 -5.73
CA VAL A 241 -6.15 6.87 -6.61
C VAL A 241 -5.84 7.44 -7.98
N ALA A 242 -5.66 6.58 -8.99
CA ALA A 242 -5.28 7.00 -10.33
C ALA A 242 -6.03 6.19 -11.39
N TYR A 243 -6.42 6.85 -12.49
CA TYR A 243 -7.14 6.20 -13.59
C TYR A 243 -6.24 6.04 -14.81
N LYS A 244 -6.33 4.89 -15.49
CA LYS A 244 -5.69 4.71 -16.79
C LYS A 244 -6.41 5.56 -17.83
N SER A 245 -5.63 6.30 -18.62
CA SER A 245 -6.18 7.10 -19.74
C SER A 245 -6.87 6.20 -20.76
N LYS A 246 -7.96 6.70 -21.36
CA LYS A 246 -8.50 6.06 -22.57
C LYS A 246 -7.45 6.07 -23.66
N SER A 247 -7.23 4.92 -24.28
CA SER A 247 -6.51 4.83 -25.53
C SER A 247 -7.28 5.63 -26.57
N ASN A 248 -6.73 6.77 -27.02
CA ASN A 248 -7.26 7.44 -28.19
C ASN A 248 -7.06 6.47 -29.37
N SER A 249 -8.09 5.70 -29.69
CA SER A 249 -8.14 4.94 -30.95
C SER A 249 -8.01 5.96 -32.11
N LYS A 250 -6.79 6.04 -32.65
CA LYS A 250 -6.52 6.75 -33.90
C LYS A 250 -7.05 5.95 -35.08
#